data_9904a2ff0c6f2d12f4c47d46df2b7f42
#
_entry.id   9904a2ff0c6f2d12f4c47d46df2b7f42
#
_cell.length_a   1.000
_cell.length_b   1.000
_cell.length_c   1.000
_cell.angle_alpha   90.00
_cell.angle_beta   90.00
_cell.angle_gamma   90.00
#
_symmetry.space_group_name_H-M   'P 1'
#
loop_
_entity.id
_entity.type
_entity.pdbx_description
1 polymer ?
#
loop_
_entity_poly.entity_id
_entity_poly.type
_entity_poly.pdbx_seq_one_letter_code
_entity_poly.pdbx_strand_id
1 'polypeptide(L)'
;MLVTDRAFGGADTLATSYTIASAIRHIQRTMNRQFQIIFCGKQAIDGDTAQVGPQIAEELGMAQAIYACEFSVDQASQKAIVKREHENGYEVIEAPLPLLVTTTAELNEPRQPGLWSSIYAKRYTINHITLRDMPHIDESRIGLTGSPTRVRKVYQPPLRGKVEMLSSVDEGAKKVLELAYHIKPEKFAHLLVPNDTPVVEAQDDEGIDVNDPVQRAASVESVVPSEPKAVDPNTFAAEAAKADSVLKGGDR
;
A
#
# COMPACT_ATOMS: atom_id res chain seq x y z
N MET A 1 -5.94 1.18 -23.01
CA MET A 1 -5.37 2.43 -23.58
C MET A 1 -3.97 2.61 -23.05
N LEU A 2 -3.07 3.21 -23.82
CA LEU A 2 -1.70 3.56 -23.42
C LEU A 2 -1.55 5.08 -23.47
N VAL A 3 -1.25 5.71 -22.33
CA VAL A 3 -0.94 7.14 -22.26
C VAL A 3 0.55 7.27 -22.51
N THR A 4 0.94 7.87 -23.64
CA THR A 4 2.34 7.93 -24.06
C THR A 4 2.62 9.18 -24.91
N ASP A 5 3.62 9.95 -24.49
CA ASP A 5 4.17 11.06 -25.25
C ASP A 5 5.60 11.35 -24.75
N ARG A 6 6.44 11.92 -25.60
CA ARG A 6 7.77 12.38 -25.18
C ARG A 6 7.72 13.45 -24.09
N ALA A 7 6.67 14.27 -24.10
CA ALA A 7 6.45 15.32 -23.12
C ALA A 7 6.23 14.79 -21.69
N PHE A 8 5.79 13.54 -21.53
CA PHE A 8 5.60 12.91 -20.23
C PHE A 8 6.88 12.29 -19.66
N GLY A 9 7.95 12.23 -20.44
CA GLY A 9 9.21 11.61 -20.04
C GLY A 9 9.89 12.30 -18.86
N GLY A 10 10.47 11.48 -17.95
CA GLY A 10 11.20 11.97 -16.78
C GLY A 10 10.32 12.55 -15.66
N ALA A 11 9.02 12.32 -15.72
CA ALA A 11 8.07 12.75 -14.69
C ALA A 11 8.35 12.06 -13.35
N ASP A 12 8.25 12.82 -12.26
CA ASP A 12 8.14 12.28 -10.91
C ASP A 12 6.69 11.86 -10.59
N THR A 13 6.41 11.49 -9.36
CA THR A 13 5.08 11.03 -8.94
C THR A 13 4.01 12.10 -9.11
N LEU A 14 4.34 13.38 -8.90
CA LEU A 14 3.39 14.49 -9.01
C LEU A 14 3.00 14.75 -10.47
N ALA A 15 3.99 14.88 -11.35
CA ALA A 15 3.73 15.07 -12.79
C ALA A 15 3.07 13.83 -13.42
N THR A 16 3.42 12.62 -12.95
CA THR A 16 2.79 11.36 -13.39
C THR A 16 1.33 11.31 -13.00
N SER A 17 0.99 11.62 -11.74
CA SER A 17 -0.39 11.58 -11.26
C SER A 17 -1.26 12.61 -11.98
N TYR A 18 -0.76 13.82 -12.20
CA TYR A 18 -1.45 14.85 -12.97
C TYR A 18 -1.72 14.41 -14.42
N THR A 19 -0.73 13.81 -15.07
CA THR A 19 -0.87 13.27 -16.44
C THR A 19 -1.93 12.18 -16.51
N ILE A 20 -1.93 11.23 -15.56
CA ILE A 20 -2.92 10.15 -15.49
C ILE A 20 -4.30 10.69 -15.19
N ALA A 21 -4.44 11.61 -14.23
CA ALA A 21 -5.72 12.25 -13.90
C ALA A 21 -6.30 13.01 -15.11
N SER A 22 -5.44 13.69 -15.88
CA SER A 22 -5.84 14.38 -17.12
C SER A 22 -6.30 13.40 -18.19
N ALA A 23 -5.63 12.26 -18.34
CA ALA A 23 -6.06 11.20 -19.25
C ALA A 23 -7.41 10.57 -18.81
N ILE A 24 -7.61 10.35 -17.52
CA ILE A 24 -8.89 9.87 -16.98
C ILE A 24 -10.01 10.87 -17.30
N ARG A 25 -9.81 12.17 -17.07
CA ARG A 25 -10.77 13.20 -17.43
C ARG A 25 -11.06 13.24 -18.94
N HIS A 26 -10.05 13.04 -19.77
CA HIS A 26 -10.22 12.94 -21.22
C HIS A 26 -11.08 11.73 -21.60
N ILE A 27 -10.82 10.56 -21.03
CA ILE A 27 -11.60 9.34 -21.26
C ILE A 27 -13.05 9.53 -20.82
N GLN A 28 -13.30 10.09 -19.63
CA GLN A 28 -14.63 10.36 -19.11
C GLN A 28 -15.44 11.27 -20.05
N ARG A 29 -14.80 12.33 -20.57
CA ARG A 29 -15.45 13.24 -21.54
C ARG A 29 -15.76 12.54 -22.86
N THR A 30 -14.80 11.77 -23.39
CA THR A 30 -14.95 11.05 -24.66
C THR A 30 -16.05 10.00 -24.59
N MET A 31 -16.17 9.30 -23.44
CA MET A 31 -17.18 8.28 -23.21
C MET A 31 -18.51 8.85 -22.71
N ASN A 32 -18.56 10.14 -22.37
CA ASN A 32 -19.67 10.78 -21.68
C ASN A 32 -20.12 10.00 -20.42
N ARG A 33 -19.16 9.57 -19.61
CA ARG A 33 -19.37 8.77 -18.39
C ARG A 33 -18.44 9.23 -17.28
N GLN A 34 -18.93 9.16 -16.04
CA GLN A 34 -18.11 9.36 -14.84
C GLN A 34 -17.73 8.02 -14.24
N PHE A 35 -16.48 7.87 -13.87
CA PHE A 35 -16.03 6.69 -13.14
C PHE A 35 -16.38 6.83 -11.66
N GLN A 36 -17.10 5.85 -11.14
CA GLN A 36 -17.44 5.81 -9.72
C GLN A 36 -16.32 5.19 -8.90
N ILE A 37 -15.54 4.30 -9.49
CA ILE A 37 -14.43 3.61 -8.83
C ILE A 37 -13.25 3.57 -9.78
N ILE A 38 -12.07 3.90 -9.24
CA ILE A 38 -10.80 3.78 -9.94
C ILE A 38 -9.89 2.88 -9.08
N PHE A 39 -9.44 1.76 -9.65
CA PHE A 39 -8.46 0.89 -9.01
C PHE A 39 -7.05 1.20 -9.50
N CYS A 40 -6.12 1.30 -8.56
CA CYS A 40 -4.70 1.43 -8.80
C CYS A 40 -3.94 0.32 -8.06
N GLY A 41 -2.75 -0.03 -8.54
CA GLY A 41 -1.82 -0.84 -7.75
C GLY A 41 -1.29 -0.07 -6.53
N LYS A 42 -0.78 -0.78 -5.54
CA LYS A 42 -0.17 -0.20 -4.34
C LYS A 42 0.97 0.75 -4.69
N GLN A 43 1.89 0.32 -5.52
CA GLN A 43 3.08 1.08 -5.90
C GLN A 43 3.75 0.49 -7.13
N ALA A 44 4.61 1.28 -7.80
CA ALA A 44 5.47 0.82 -8.86
C ALA A 44 6.78 0.28 -8.26
N ILE A 45 7.34 -0.76 -8.88
CA ILE A 45 8.54 -1.46 -8.39
C ILE A 45 9.83 -0.64 -8.56
N ASP A 46 9.82 0.30 -9.49
CA ASP A 46 10.95 1.17 -9.82
C ASP A 46 11.09 2.38 -8.87
N GLY A 47 9.97 2.96 -8.44
CA GLY A 47 9.95 4.14 -7.58
C GLY A 47 9.61 3.84 -6.11
N ASP A 48 8.86 2.81 -5.84
CA ASP A 48 8.49 2.28 -4.52
C ASP A 48 7.89 3.32 -3.56
N THR A 49 7.22 4.35 -4.10
CA THR A 49 6.75 5.51 -3.32
C THR A 49 5.31 5.40 -2.83
N ALA A 50 4.48 4.57 -3.49
CA ALA A 50 3.04 4.42 -3.24
C ALA A 50 2.21 5.72 -3.30
N GLN A 51 2.73 6.77 -3.93
CA GLN A 51 2.13 8.11 -3.93
C GLN A 51 1.18 8.37 -5.09
N VAL A 52 1.35 7.71 -6.24
CA VAL A 52 0.64 8.04 -7.49
C VAL A 52 -0.88 7.87 -7.34
N GLY A 53 -1.34 6.77 -6.73
CA GLY A 53 -2.78 6.54 -6.50
C GLY A 53 -3.43 7.66 -5.69
N PRO A 54 -2.97 7.96 -4.47
CA PRO A 54 -3.46 9.07 -3.66
C PRO A 54 -3.43 10.43 -4.36
N GLN A 55 -2.36 10.74 -5.09
CA GLN A 55 -2.26 11.98 -5.85
C GLN A 55 -3.26 12.07 -7.00
N ILE A 56 -3.57 10.94 -7.68
CA ILE A 56 -4.64 10.90 -8.69
C ILE A 56 -6.00 11.18 -8.05
N ALA A 57 -6.26 10.63 -6.84
CA ALA A 57 -7.51 10.88 -6.13
C ALA A 57 -7.69 12.36 -5.82
N GLU A 58 -6.64 13.01 -5.32
CA GLU A 58 -6.62 14.45 -5.05
C GLU A 58 -6.86 15.28 -6.33
N GLU A 59 -6.14 14.98 -7.41
CA GLU A 59 -6.32 15.64 -8.71
C GLU A 59 -7.74 15.49 -9.27
N LEU A 60 -8.40 14.37 -9.01
CA LEU A 60 -9.76 14.12 -9.48
C LEU A 60 -10.86 14.60 -8.52
N GLY A 61 -10.49 15.00 -7.29
CA GLY A 61 -11.42 15.36 -6.22
C GLY A 61 -12.26 14.16 -5.74
N MET A 62 -11.65 12.96 -5.71
CA MET A 62 -12.27 11.72 -5.28
C MET A 62 -11.89 11.35 -3.86
N ALA A 63 -12.77 10.67 -3.13
CA ALA A 63 -12.37 9.97 -1.91
C ALA A 63 -11.30 8.92 -2.23
N GLN A 64 -10.50 8.52 -1.23
CA GLN A 64 -9.45 7.52 -1.43
C GLN A 64 -9.43 6.48 -0.32
N ALA A 65 -9.16 5.23 -0.69
CA ALA A 65 -8.87 4.13 0.21
C ALA A 65 -7.59 3.43 -0.25
N ILE A 66 -6.55 3.44 0.59
CA ILE A 66 -5.24 2.90 0.23
C ILE A 66 -5.04 1.50 0.83
N TYR A 67 -4.26 0.66 0.12
CA TYR A 67 -3.83 -0.67 0.56
C TYR A 67 -4.99 -1.64 0.83
N ALA A 68 -6.01 -1.61 -0.02
CA ALA A 68 -7.17 -2.48 0.10
C ALA A 68 -6.80 -3.95 -0.12
N CYS A 69 -7.15 -4.81 0.84
CA CYS A 69 -7.06 -6.25 0.77
C CYS A 69 -8.44 -6.93 0.66
N GLU A 70 -9.53 -6.22 1.01
CA GLU A 70 -10.91 -6.64 0.71
C GLU A 70 -11.72 -5.41 0.28
N PHE A 71 -12.68 -5.62 -0.63
CA PHE A 71 -13.46 -4.54 -1.20
C PHE A 71 -14.88 -5.00 -1.53
N SER A 72 -15.88 -4.22 -1.10
CA SER A 72 -17.26 -4.41 -1.49
C SER A 72 -17.95 -3.07 -1.73
N VAL A 73 -19.03 -3.06 -2.52
CA VAL A 73 -19.80 -1.87 -2.85
C VAL A 73 -21.27 -2.11 -2.55
N ASP A 74 -21.85 -1.21 -1.78
CA ASP A 74 -23.31 -1.07 -1.68
C ASP A 74 -23.80 -0.04 -2.69
N GLN A 75 -24.41 -0.53 -3.76
CA GLN A 75 -24.96 0.33 -4.81
C GLN A 75 -26.14 1.18 -4.34
N ALA A 76 -26.90 0.71 -3.35
CA ALA A 76 -28.06 1.43 -2.85
C ALA A 76 -27.67 2.65 -2.03
N SER A 77 -26.65 2.53 -1.20
CA SER A 77 -26.13 3.63 -0.37
C SER A 77 -25.06 4.46 -1.08
N GLN A 78 -24.59 4.05 -2.28
CA GLN A 78 -23.46 4.68 -2.99
C GLN A 78 -22.19 4.76 -2.15
N LYS A 79 -21.92 3.71 -1.39
CA LYS A 79 -20.75 3.59 -0.51
C LYS A 79 -19.97 2.31 -0.78
N ALA A 80 -18.69 2.35 -0.49
CA ALA A 80 -17.81 1.19 -0.50
C ALA A 80 -17.35 0.85 0.92
N ILE A 81 -17.25 -0.44 1.23
CA ILE A 81 -16.63 -0.95 2.44
C ILE A 81 -15.29 -1.54 2.03
N VAL A 82 -14.22 -1.06 2.64
CA VAL A 82 -12.85 -1.42 2.29
C VAL A 82 -12.11 -1.88 3.54
N LYS A 83 -11.62 -3.10 3.52
CA LYS A 83 -10.61 -3.55 4.50
C LYS A 83 -9.23 -3.25 3.93
N ARG A 84 -8.43 -2.52 4.68
CA ARG A 84 -7.10 -2.08 4.27
C ARG A 84 -6.01 -2.49 5.25
N GLU A 85 -4.81 -2.69 4.74
CA GLU A 85 -3.62 -2.91 5.55
C GLU A 85 -3.21 -1.63 6.27
N HIS A 86 -2.81 -1.77 7.53
CA HIS A 86 -2.23 -0.72 8.35
C HIS A 86 -1.00 -1.27 9.08
N GLU A 87 -0.11 -0.41 9.60
CA GLU A 87 1.13 -0.82 10.28
C GLU A 87 0.93 -1.85 11.41
N ASN A 88 -0.20 -1.79 12.11
CA ASN A 88 -0.51 -2.65 13.26
C ASN A 88 -1.59 -3.70 12.96
N GLY A 89 -1.94 -3.94 11.70
CA GLY A 89 -2.96 -4.91 11.30
C GLY A 89 -3.88 -4.41 10.20
N TYR A 90 -5.19 -4.57 10.37
CA TYR A 90 -6.19 -4.22 9.37
C TYR A 90 -7.20 -3.23 9.93
N GLU A 91 -7.70 -2.38 9.06
CA GLU A 91 -8.75 -1.42 9.35
C GLU A 91 -9.88 -1.58 8.32
N VAL A 92 -11.13 -1.50 8.78
CA VAL A 92 -12.30 -1.51 7.90
C VAL A 92 -12.89 -0.11 7.86
N ILE A 93 -12.95 0.46 6.67
CA ILE A 93 -13.47 1.81 6.45
C ILE A 93 -14.68 1.79 5.51
N GLU A 94 -15.61 2.70 5.73
CA GLU A 94 -16.68 3.03 4.80
C GLU A 94 -16.32 4.32 4.07
N ALA A 95 -16.39 4.32 2.74
CA ALA A 95 -16.04 5.46 1.91
C ALA A 95 -17.16 5.79 0.91
N PRO A 96 -17.44 7.08 0.67
CA PRO A 96 -18.41 7.49 -0.35
C PRO A 96 -17.86 7.27 -1.76
N LEU A 97 -18.75 7.08 -2.73
CA LEU A 97 -18.41 7.13 -4.15
C LEU A 97 -18.55 8.60 -4.66
N PRO A 98 -17.73 9.03 -5.63
CA PRO A 98 -16.70 8.28 -6.33
C PRO A 98 -15.42 8.06 -5.49
N LEU A 99 -14.78 6.91 -5.66
CA LEU A 99 -13.67 6.44 -4.83
C LEU A 99 -12.49 5.95 -5.68
N LEU A 100 -11.27 6.35 -5.31
CA LEU A 100 -10.05 5.72 -5.80
C LEU A 100 -9.52 4.74 -4.73
N VAL A 101 -9.18 3.53 -5.19
CA VAL A 101 -8.69 2.45 -4.32
C VAL A 101 -7.31 2.00 -4.79
N THR A 102 -6.31 2.01 -3.91
CA THR A 102 -5.07 1.29 -4.19
C THR A 102 -5.12 -0.09 -3.55
N THR A 103 -4.68 -1.11 -4.30
CA THR A 103 -4.87 -2.52 -3.94
C THR A 103 -3.57 -3.21 -3.61
N THR A 104 -3.61 -4.12 -2.64
CA THR A 104 -2.52 -5.06 -2.35
C THR A 104 -2.70 -6.36 -3.13
N ALA A 105 -1.68 -7.21 -3.12
CA ALA A 105 -1.74 -8.52 -3.78
C ALA A 105 -2.78 -9.46 -3.16
N GLU A 106 -3.19 -9.19 -1.93
CA GLU A 106 -4.12 -10.01 -1.15
C GLU A 106 -5.59 -9.78 -1.51
N LEU A 107 -5.89 -8.73 -2.31
CA LEU A 107 -7.26 -8.39 -2.68
C LEU A 107 -7.98 -9.55 -3.39
N ASN A 108 -7.30 -10.26 -4.27
CA ASN A 108 -7.82 -11.41 -4.99
C ASN A 108 -6.72 -12.23 -5.68
N GLU A 109 -7.04 -13.46 -6.02
CA GLU A 109 -6.18 -14.26 -6.90
C GLU A 109 -6.43 -13.88 -8.37
N PRO A 110 -5.37 -13.46 -9.12
CA PRO A 110 -5.49 -13.10 -10.52
C PRO A 110 -5.89 -14.31 -11.37
N ARG A 111 -6.94 -14.15 -12.17
CA ARG A 111 -7.35 -15.18 -13.12
C ARG A 111 -6.29 -15.35 -14.21
N GLN A 112 -5.74 -16.55 -14.35
CA GLN A 112 -4.77 -16.87 -15.40
C GLN A 112 -5.42 -16.80 -16.79
N PRO A 113 -4.75 -16.21 -17.80
CA PRO A 113 -5.27 -16.16 -19.15
C PRO A 113 -5.26 -17.53 -19.80
N GLY A 114 -6.37 -17.93 -20.38
CA GLY A 114 -6.44 -19.14 -21.21
C GLY A 114 -5.73 -18.95 -22.57
N LEU A 115 -5.52 -20.05 -23.30
CA LEU A 115 -4.82 -20.03 -24.60
C LEU A 115 -5.44 -19.04 -25.59
N TRP A 116 -6.75 -19.08 -25.76
CA TRP A 116 -7.47 -18.21 -26.70
C TRP A 116 -7.39 -16.74 -26.30
N SER A 117 -7.49 -16.42 -25.00
CA SER A 117 -7.34 -15.06 -24.48
C SER A 117 -5.95 -14.52 -24.77
N SER A 118 -4.91 -15.35 -24.62
CA SER A 118 -3.52 -14.99 -24.91
C SER A 118 -3.29 -14.72 -26.41
N ILE A 119 -3.89 -15.54 -27.29
CA ILE A 119 -3.81 -15.35 -28.77
C ILE A 119 -4.55 -14.06 -29.16
N TYR A 120 -5.73 -13.81 -28.59
CA TYR A 120 -6.50 -12.60 -28.86
C TYR A 120 -5.74 -11.36 -28.40
N ALA A 121 -5.19 -11.37 -27.20
CA ALA A 121 -4.42 -10.25 -26.64
C ALA A 121 -3.21 -9.86 -27.50
N LYS A 122 -2.52 -10.86 -28.10
CA LYS A 122 -1.39 -10.59 -29.03
C LYS A 122 -1.80 -9.88 -30.32
N ARG A 123 -3.07 -10.00 -30.72
CA ARG A 123 -3.61 -9.38 -31.95
C ARG A 123 -4.35 -8.08 -31.66
N TYR A 124 -4.54 -7.74 -30.38
CA TYR A 124 -5.29 -6.56 -30.00
C TYR A 124 -4.49 -5.28 -30.24
N THR A 125 -5.05 -4.33 -30.93
CA THR A 125 -4.46 -3.00 -31.12
C THR A 125 -4.76 -2.12 -29.91
N ILE A 126 -3.70 -1.68 -29.23
CA ILE A 126 -3.81 -0.81 -28.05
C ILE A 126 -4.06 0.63 -28.52
N ASN A 127 -5.14 1.24 -28.08
CA ASN A 127 -5.41 2.66 -28.34
C ASN A 127 -4.44 3.53 -27.53
N HIS A 128 -3.86 4.54 -28.18
CA HIS A 128 -2.92 5.47 -27.56
C HIS A 128 -3.64 6.78 -27.22
N ILE A 129 -3.22 7.40 -26.13
CA ILE A 129 -3.58 8.77 -25.75
C ILE A 129 -2.26 9.55 -25.67
N THR A 130 -2.14 10.59 -26.45
CA THR A 130 -0.98 11.47 -26.52
C THR A 130 -1.30 12.85 -25.96
N LEU A 131 -0.31 13.72 -25.85
CA LEU A 131 -0.52 15.11 -25.46
C LEU A 131 -1.55 15.82 -26.34
N ARG A 132 -1.57 15.54 -27.64
CA ARG A 132 -2.50 16.15 -28.61
C ARG A 132 -3.96 15.80 -28.34
N ASP A 133 -4.22 14.64 -27.75
CA ASP A 133 -5.58 14.17 -27.41
C ASP A 133 -6.11 14.85 -26.16
N MET A 134 -5.26 15.54 -25.40
CA MET A 134 -5.59 16.18 -24.12
C MET A 134 -5.42 17.72 -24.21
N PRO A 135 -6.20 18.45 -25.00
CA PRO A 135 -5.98 19.87 -25.26
C PRO A 135 -6.15 20.78 -24.03
N HIS A 136 -6.64 20.25 -22.92
CA HIS A 136 -6.85 20.99 -21.66
C HIS A 136 -5.80 20.68 -20.61
N ILE A 137 -4.75 19.92 -20.96
CA ILE A 137 -3.66 19.62 -20.02
C ILE A 137 -2.74 20.84 -19.88
N ASP A 138 -2.32 21.12 -18.67
CA ASP A 138 -1.33 22.18 -18.41
C ASP A 138 0.07 21.59 -18.62
N GLU A 139 0.73 22.01 -19.70
CA GLU A 139 2.05 21.53 -20.06
C GLU A 139 3.14 21.88 -19.04
N SER A 140 2.92 22.89 -18.20
CA SER A 140 3.85 23.24 -17.12
C SER A 140 3.88 22.23 -15.98
N ARG A 141 2.86 21.35 -15.89
CA ARG A 141 2.69 20.35 -14.84
C ARG A 141 3.03 18.93 -15.27
N ILE A 142 3.55 18.72 -16.47
CA ILE A 142 3.88 17.39 -17.01
C ILE A 142 5.39 17.19 -17.17
N GLY A 143 5.81 15.93 -17.26
CA GLY A 143 7.19 15.55 -17.54
C GLY A 143 8.20 16.15 -16.58
N LEU A 144 9.38 16.42 -17.06
CA LEU A 144 10.47 17.04 -16.26
C LEU A 144 10.12 18.45 -15.80
N THR A 145 9.33 19.19 -16.57
CA THR A 145 8.97 20.59 -16.23
C THR A 145 8.03 20.64 -15.04
N GLY A 146 7.07 19.71 -14.98
CA GLY A 146 6.11 19.60 -13.90
C GLY A 146 6.62 18.83 -12.66
N SER A 147 7.85 18.34 -12.69
CA SER A 147 8.44 17.51 -11.63
C SER A 147 9.24 18.35 -10.64
N PRO A 148 8.80 18.50 -9.38
CA PRO A 148 9.61 19.13 -8.33
C PRO A 148 10.85 18.31 -7.96
N THR A 149 10.89 17.02 -8.22
CA THR A 149 12.04 16.14 -7.96
C THR A 149 12.71 15.70 -9.25
N ARG A 150 14.05 15.48 -9.19
CA ARG A 150 14.83 15.03 -10.34
C ARG A 150 15.88 14.03 -9.92
N VAL A 151 16.04 12.97 -10.72
CA VAL A 151 17.14 12.01 -10.55
C VAL A 151 18.45 12.71 -10.89
N ARG A 152 19.33 12.89 -9.91
CA ARG A 152 20.66 13.50 -10.11
C ARG A 152 21.73 12.50 -10.47
N LYS A 153 21.66 11.29 -9.89
CA LYS A 153 22.68 10.27 -10.07
C LYS A 153 22.05 8.88 -9.93
N VAL A 154 22.42 7.99 -10.84
CA VAL A 154 22.12 6.57 -10.75
C VAL A 154 23.42 5.84 -10.47
N TYR A 155 23.41 4.90 -9.52
CA TYR A 155 24.57 4.07 -9.23
C TYR A 155 24.12 2.63 -8.97
N GLN A 156 24.99 1.71 -9.28
CA GLN A 156 24.78 0.32 -8.94
C GLN A 156 25.10 0.13 -7.45
N PRO A 157 24.22 -0.45 -6.66
CA PRO A 157 24.54 -0.73 -5.26
C PRO A 157 25.79 -1.63 -5.18
N PRO A 158 26.67 -1.45 -4.18
CA PRO A 158 27.78 -2.34 -4.00
C PRO A 158 27.28 -3.76 -3.79
N LEU A 159 27.98 -4.72 -4.36
CA LEU A 159 27.68 -6.13 -4.12
C LEU A 159 27.74 -6.38 -2.61
N ARG A 160 26.75 -7.11 -2.09
CA ARG A 160 26.78 -7.55 -0.69
C ARG A 160 28.10 -8.28 -0.47
N GLY A 161 28.80 -7.94 0.62
CA GLY A 161 30.04 -8.60 1.01
C GLY A 161 29.84 -10.11 1.18
N LYS A 162 30.92 -10.85 1.30
CA LYS A 162 30.85 -12.28 1.59
C LYS A 162 30.06 -12.49 2.88
N VAL A 163 29.12 -13.41 2.84
CA VAL A 163 28.38 -13.84 4.02
C VAL A 163 29.38 -14.55 4.93
N GLU A 164 29.51 -14.09 6.18
CA GLU A 164 30.27 -14.75 7.21
C GLU A 164 29.35 -15.80 7.86
N MET A 165 29.71 -17.08 7.71
CA MET A 165 28.98 -18.17 8.35
C MET A 165 29.56 -18.37 9.76
N LEU A 166 28.71 -18.20 10.75
CA LEU A 166 29.07 -18.34 12.14
C LEU A 166 28.82 -19.79 12.63
N SER A 167 29.61 -20.28 13.53
CA SER A 167 29.58 -21.69 13.95
C SER A 167 28.46 -21.98 14.96
N SER A 168 27.99 -20.96 15.68
CA SER A 168 26.96 -21.10 16.69
C SER A 168 26.08 -19.84 16.81
N VAL A 169 24.91 -20.00 17.45
CA VAL A 169 23.96 -18.89 17.74
C VAL A 169 24.62 -17.90 18.71
N ASP A 170 25.40 -18.38 19.69
CA ASP A 170 26.04 -17.52 20.66
C ASP A 170 27.14 -16.64 20.04
N GLU A 171 27.89 -17.19 19.09
CA GLU A 171 28.85 -16.43 18.30
C GLU A 171 28.15 -15.37 17.46
N GLY A 172 27.01 -15.72 16.87
CA GLY A 172 26.16 -14.80 16.14
C GLY A 172 25.65 -13.65 17.00
N ALA A 173 25.16 -13.95 18.19
CA ALA A 173 24.67 -12.95 19.13
C ALA A 173 25.79 -11.98 19.56
N LYS A 174 26.95 -12.49 19.91
CA LYS A 174 28.15 -11.67 20.24
C LYS A 174 28.53 -10.75 19.09
N LYS A 175 28.58 -11.27 17.87
CA LYS A 175 28.95 -10.49 16.68
C LYS A 175 27.93 -9.36 16.40
N VAL A 176 26.64 -9.64 16.55
CA VAL A 176 25.58 -8.62 16.41
C VAL A 176 25.71 -7.53 17.47
N LEU A 177 25.99 -7.90 18.72
CA LEU A 177 26.19 -6.93 19.80
C LEU A 177 27.45 -6.07 19.58
N GLU A 178 28.56 -6.65 19.13
CA GLU A 178 29.76 -5.92 18.76
C GLU A 178 29.49 -4.90 17.65
N LEU A 179 28.81 -5.32 16.58
CA LEU A 179 28.43 -4.43 15.48
C LEU A 179 27.49 -3.31 15.94
N ALA A 180 26.49 -3.62 16.76
CA ALA A 180 25.57 -2.65 17.33
C ALA A 180 26.29 -1.63 18.22
N TYR A 181 27.24 -2.09 19.02
CA TYR A 181 28.10 -1.23 19.84
C TYR A 181 28.96 -0.29 19.00
N HIS A 182 29.54 -0.77 17.89
CA HIS A 182 30.32 0.08 17.00
C HIS A 182 29.46 1.16 16.31
N ILE A 183 28.18 0.88 16.05
CA ILE A 183 27.27 1.85 15.42
C ILE A 183 26.76 2.88 16.44
N LYS A 184 26.39 2.46 17.66
CA LYS A 184 25.83 3.31 18.73
C LYS A 184 26.34 2.90 20.11
N PRO A 185 27.60 3.25 20.45
CA PRO A 185 28.20 2.84 21.71
C PRO A 185 27.38 3.23 22.95
N GLU A 186 26.79 4.42 22.92
CA GLU A 186 26.01 4.98 24.03
C GLU A 186 24.76 4.15 24.39
N LYS A 187 24.21 3.42 23.40
CA LYS A 187 23.01 2.60 23.60
C LYS A 187 23.31 1.16 24.00
N PHE A 188 24.43 0.62 23.57
CA PHE A 188 24.73 -0.81 23.66
C PHE A 188 25.88 -1.16 24.61
N ALA A 189 26.56 -0.16 25.21
CA ALA A 189 27.67 -0.39 26.11
C ALA A 189 27.34 -1.33 27.28
N HIS A 190 26.15 -1.24 27.83
CA HIS A 190 25.70 -2.06 28.96
C HIS A 190 25.48 -3.54 28.60
N LEU A 191 25.37 -3.89 27.32
CA LEU A 191 25.21 -5.29 26.88
C LEU A 191 26.53 -6.02 26.63
N LEU A 192 27.64 -5.30 26.58
CA LEU A 192 29.00 -5.86 26.38
C LEU A 192 29.80 -6.03 27.67
N VAL A 193 29.17 -5.83 28.83
CA VAL A 193 29.82 -6.06 30.11
C VAL A 193 30.13 -7.57 30.26
N PRO A 194 31.37 -7.98 30.54
CA PRO A 194 31.70 -9.38 30.78
C PRO A 194 30.85 -9.95 31.93
N ASN A 195 30.43 -11.20 31.78
CA ASN A 195 29.56 -11.94 32.71
C ASN A 195 30.14 -12.18 34.12
N ASP A 196 31.14 -11.42 34.56
CA ASP A 196 31.76 -11.54 35.89
C ASP A 196 31.08 -10.67 36.97
N THR A 197 30.07 -9.91 36.61
CA THR A 197 29.18 -9.30 37.63
C THR A 197 28.19 -10.37 38.08
N PRO A 198 28.15 -10.72 39.40
CA PRO A 198 27.11 -11.61 39.90
C PRO A 198 25.77 -11.07 39.49
N VAL A 199 24.97 -11.92 38.84
CA VAL A 199 23.56 -11.65 38.59
C VAL A 199 22.97 -11.34 39.97
N VAL A 200 22.72 -10.08 40.25
CA VAL A 200 21.85 -9.71 41.36
C VAL A 200 20.49 -10.25 40.90
N GLU A 201 20.11 -11.40 41.47
CA GLU A 201 18.76 -11.91 41.35
C GLU A 201 17.83 -10.72 41.67
N ALA A 202 17.07 -10.27 40.67
CA ALA A 202 16.04 -9.32 40.89
C ALA A 202 15.16 -9.92 42.00
N GLN A 203 15.17 -9.30 43.16
CA GLN A 203 14.20 -9.62 44.19
C GLN A 203 12.85 -9.51 43.52
N ASP A 204 12.13 -10.64 43.53
CA ASP A 204 10.75 -10.74 43.05
C ASP A 204 9.94 -9.61 43.65
N ASP A 205 9.70 -8.56 42.88
CA ASP A 205 8.58 -7.67 43.16
C ASP A 205 7.35 -8.51 42.91
N GLU A 206 6.70 -8.87 44.02
CA GLU A 206 5.50 -9.68 44.05
C GLU A 206 4.47 -9.17 43.04
N GLY A 207 4.14 -9.98 42.03
CA GLY A 207 2.75 -10.03 41.61
C GLY A 207 2.40 -9.69 40.17
N ILE A 208 3.26 -9.88 39.16
CA ILE A 208 2.74 -9.91 37.77
C ILE A 208 3.12 -11.25 37.15
N ASP A 209 2.17 -12.18 37.09
CA ASP A 209 2.31 -13.40 36.28
C ASP A 209 2.21 -13.04 34.79
N VAL A 210 3.37 -12.99 34.13
CA VAL A 210 3.48 -12.71 32.68
C VAL A 210 2.76 -13.75 31.81
N ASN A 211 2.32 -14.87 32.38
CA ASN A 211 1.58 -15.93 31.69
C ASN A 211 0.06 -15.84 31.91
N ASP A 212 -0.43 -14.92 32.72
CA ASP A 212 -1.87 -14.71 32.89
C ASP A 212 -2.40 -13.73 31.82
N PRO A 213 -3.25 -14.21 30.87
CA PRO A 213 -3.81 -13.37 29.81
C PRO A 213 -4.72 -12.25 30.31
N VAL A 214 -5.25 -12.36 31.53
CA VAL A 214 -6.15 -11.35 32.11
C VAL A 214 -5.37 -10.17 32.69
N GLN A 215 -4.20 -10.40 33.27
CA GLN A 215 -3.35 -9.32 33.80
C GLN A 215 -2.63 -8.55 32.69
N ARG A 216 -2.37 -9.19 31.54
CA ARG A 216 -1.79 -8.54 30.37
C ARG A 216 -2.76 -7.58 29.67
N ALA A 217 -4.08 -7.79 29.78
CA ALA A 217 -5.10 -6.91 29.23
C ALA A 217 -5.29 -5.62 30.07
N ALA A 218 -5.10 -5.71 31.39
CA ALA A 218 -5.33 -4.57 32.30
C ALA A 218 -4.24 -3.48 32.23
N SER A 219 -3.02 -3.83 31.81
CA SER A 219 -1.90 -2.87 31.70
C SER A 219 -1.90 -2.05 30.39
N VAL A 220 -2.78 -2.37 29.42
CA VAL A 220 -2.86 -1.70 28.11
C VAL A 220 -4.01 -0.68 28.05
N GLU A 221 -4.91 -0.65 29.04
CA GLU A 221 -6.12 0.19 28.98
C GLU A 221 -5.94 1.67 29.34
N SER A 222 -4.75 2.16 29.65
CA SER A 222 -4.59 3.55 30.12
C SER A 222 -4.16 4.58 29.08
N VAL A 223 -4.04 4.23 27.79
CA VAL A 223 -3.69 5.19 26.72
C VAL A 223 -4.47 4.90 25.43
N VAL A 224 -5.78 5.15 25.42
CA VAL A 224 -6.53 5.16 24.16
C VAL A 224 -7.35 6.46 24.06
N PRO A 225 -7.11 7.32 23.04
CA PRO A 225 -8.03 8.38 22.68
C PRO A 225 -9.31 7.77 22.08
N SER A 226 -10.47 8.40 22.38
CA SER A 226 -11.83 8.00 22.01
C SER A 226 -11.96 7.41 20.60
N GLU A 227 -12.48 6.16 20.54
CA GLU A 227 -12.65 5.34 19.34
C GLU A 227 -13.61 5.93 18.30
N PRO A 228 -13.26 5.82 16.98
CA PRO A 228 -14.28 5.80 15.93
C PRO A 228 -15.07 4.48 16.03
N LYS A 229 -16.39 4.54 15.86
CA LYS A 229 -17.27 3.36 15.95
C LYS A 229 -16.81 2.26 15.00
N ALA A 230 -16.37 1.13 15.55
CA ALA A 230 -16.00 -0.06 14.80
C ALA A 230 -17.21 -0.62 14.05
N VAL A 231 -17.05 -0.89 12.76
CA VAL A 231 -18.01 -1.64 11.95
C VAL A 231 -17.80 -3.13 12.25
N ASP A 232 -18.89 -3.87 12.53
CA ASP A 232 -18.88 -5.30 12.83
C ASP A 232 -18.18 -6.09 11.69
N PRO A 233 -17.11 -6.85 11.94
CA PRO A 233 -16.43 -7.65 10.93
C PRO A 233 -17.35 -8.68 10.23
N ASN A 234 -18.49 -9.06 10.83
CA ASN A 234 -19.49 -9.92 10.19
C ASN A 234 -20.28 -9.22 9.08
N THR A 235 -20.24 -7.90 8.99
CA THR A 235 -20.90 -7.13 7.91
C THR A 235 -20.32 -7.50 6.54
N PHE A 236 -19.02 -7.77 6.47
CA PHE A 236 -18.34 -8.21 5.24
C PHE A 236 -18.88 -9.55 4.71
N ALA A 237 -19.06 -10.52 5.59
CA ALA A 237 -19.55 -11.85 5.22
C ALA A 237 -21.02 -11.82 4.75
N ALA A 238 -21.85 -10.98 5.36
CA ALA A 238 -23.26 -10.86 5.02
C ALA A 238 -23.49 -10.13 3.68
N GLU A 239 -22.70 -9.12 3.36
CA GLU A 239 -22.82 -8.38 2.09
C GLU A 239 -22.17 -9.11 0.92
N ALA A 240 -21.05 -9.78 1.12
CA ALA A 240 -20.45 -10.66 0.12
C ALA A 240 -21.43 -11.79 -0.28
N ALA A 241 -22.14 -12.38 0.68
CA ALA A 241 -23.16 -13.39 0.42
C ALA A 241 -24.37 -12.85 -0.36
N LYS A 242 -24.77 -11.59 -0.13
CA LYS A 242 -25.82 -10.92 -0.91
C LYS A 242 -25.39 -10.62 -2.35
N ALA A 243 -24.15 -10.17 -2.56
CA ALA A 243 -23.61 -9.91 -3.89
C ALA A 243 -23.52 -11.19 -4.73
N ASP A 244 -23.12 -12.32 -4.14
CA ASP A 244 -23.05 -13.63 -4.82
C ASP A 244 -24.42 -14.19 -5.19
N SER A 245 -25.47 -13.87 -4.42
CA SER A 245 -26.87 -14.27 -4.72
C SER A 245 -27.48 -13.47 -5.89
N VAL A 246 -27.07 -12.21 -6.08
CA VAL A 246 -27.55 -11.36 -7.20
C VAL A 246 -26.90 -11.79 -8.53
N LEU A 247 -25.63 -12.24 -8.49
CA LEU A 247 -24.91 -12.73 -9.68
C LEU A 247 -25.44 -14.10 -10.16
N LYS A 248 -25.99 -14.92 -9.27
CA LYS A 248 -26.58 -16.23 -9.61
C LYS A 248 -28.04 -16.22 -10.02
N GLY A 249 -28.74 -15.07 -9.86
CA GLY A 249 -30.15 -14.89 -10.19
C GLY A 249 -30.44 -14.31 -11.58
N GLY A 250 -29.44 -14.05 -12.40
CA GLY A 250 -29.55 -13.36 -13.70
C GLY A 250 -29.72 -14.23 -14.95
N ASP A 251 -29.92 -15.55 -14.83
CA ASP A 251 -30.26 -16.47 -15.95
C ASP A 251 -31.73 -16.86 -15.86
N ARG A 252 -32.59 -16.03 -16.47
CA ARG A 252 -33.88 -16.42 -17.06
C ARG A 252 -34.25 -15.46 -18.18
#